data_3a6cd4d8746eb2ac8db95820dc8dc1bf
#
_entry.id   3a6cd4d8746eb2ac8db95820dc8dc1bf
#
_cell.length_a   1.000
_cell.length_b   1.000
_cell.length_c   1.000
_cell.angle_alpha   90.00
_cell.angle_beta   90.00
_cell.angle_gamma   90.00
#
_symmetry.space_group_name_H-M   'P 1'
#
loop_
_entity.id
_entity.type
_entity.pdbx_description
1 polymer ?
#
loop_
_entity_poly.entity_id
_entity_poly.type
_entity_poly.pdbx_seq_one_letter_code
_entity_poly.pdbx_strand_id
1 'polypeptide(L)'
;MKINISNATFSSIVGIGQKVKKAAKETGQEYLELNRGVNAVVEIDLTKVVDGINFNSKEFQVYAPNLGIESFRESIIGEYFPSMKIDEESLNFVSVTPGGMPALDLVIQILNVENVLFPKFYWGSYSKMATIRKRSFSFYDSIETIETDKLNDSTCVFICDPNNPTGIKVSDSVLLNKIEELTKKGVIVVFDSPYRKLFLNDDRFFDTISKFDNLIITESFSKWIGLSGLRMGFIFCKNKDFNSELNIRLLYEFNGVSSPSQMIVERVISTPEGKEAHTHFRRITVENIQKNIQLLKDYQLLPEEIYGKKLPIGIFAVIKKSEDFLFQNRIGAVGMDKFVYHDKDYWSSYSRICVSVKHELFNKFF
;
A
#
# COMPACT_ATOMS: atom_id res chain seq x y z
N MET A 1 -37.13 1.47 0.13
CA MET A 1 -36.19 0.52 0.71
C MET A 1 -35.42 1.20 1.84
N LYS A 2 -35.29 0.58 3.02
CA LYS A 2 -34.45 1.11 4.11
C LYS A 2 -33.04 0.52 3.95
N ILE A 3 -32.01 1.36 3.94
CA ILE A 3 -30.60 0.94 3.78
C ILE A 3 -29.72 1.56 4.87
N ASN A 4 -28.63 0.91 5.16
CA ASN A 4 -27.58 1.46 6.03
C ASN A 4 -26.66 2.38 5.18
N ILE A 5 -26.62 3.66 5.54
CA ILE A 5 -25.78 4.65 4.88
C ILE A 5 -24.45 4.76 5.67
N SER A 6 -23.32 4.60 4.98
CA SER A 6 -22.00 4.62 5.60
C SER A 6 -21.50 6.01 5.99
N ASN A 7 -22.08 7.08 5.38
CA ASN A 7 -21.60 8.46 5.44
C ASN A 7 -20.17 8.67 4.87
N ALA A 8 -19.57 7.65 4.26
CA ALA A 8 -18.33 7.79 3.53
C ALA A 8 -18.56 8.41 2.16
N THR A 9 -17.62 9.23 1.69
CA THR A 9 -17.69 9.85 0.37
C THR A 9 -16.97 9.02 -0.67
N PHE A 10 -17.38 9.12 -1.94
CA PHE A 10 -16.70 8.45 -3.05
C PHE A 10 -15.24 8.93 -3.20
N SER A 11 -14.39 8.11 -3.76
CA SER A 11 -12.95 8.40 -3.90
C SER A 11 -12.71 9.57 -4.87
N SER A 12 -12.09 10.66 -4.38
CA SER A 12 -11.64 11.78 -5.21
C SER A 12 -10.62 11.36 -6.28
N ILE A 13 -9.76 10.39 -5.97
CA ILE A 13 -8.76 9.85 -6.92
C ILE A 13 -9.43 9.27 -8.17
N VAL A 14 -10.56 8.56 -8.00
CA VAL A 14 -11.34 8.01 -9.11
C VAL A 14 -12.02 9.11 -9.90
N GLY A 15 -12.61 10.10 -9.21
CA GLY A 15 -13.26 11.25 -9.84
C GLY A 15 -12.32 12.06 -10.72
N ILE A 16 -11.09 12.32 -10.25
CA ILE A 16 -10.06 13.01 -11.05
C ILE A 16 -9.71 12.21 -12.30
N GLY A 17 -9.52 10.90 -12.20
CA GLY A 17 -9.25 10.06 -13.36
C GLY A 17 -10.37 10.11 -14.42
N GLN A 18 -11.64 10.18 -13.99
CA GLN A 18 -12.78 10.36 -14.89
C GLN A 18 -12.76 11.75 -15.54
N LYS A 19 -12.49 12.83 -14.77
CA LYS A 19 -12.35 14.20 -15.26
C LYS A 19 -11.26 14.31 -16.33
N VAL A 20 -10.09 13.72 -16.09
CA VAL A 20 -8.96 13.71 -17.04
C VAL A 20 -9.34 13.00 -18.34
N LYS A 21 -9.91 11.79 -18.27
CA LYS A 21 -10.30 11.03 -19.45
C LYS A 21 -11.39 11.73 -20.27
N LYS A 22 -12.34 12.39 -19.59
CA LYS A 22 -13.36 13.19 -20.25
C LYS A 22 -12.74 14.38 -21.00
N ALA A 23 -11.86 15.14 -20.33
CA ALA A 23 -11.18 16.29 -20.94
C ALA A 23 -10.32 15.88 -22.14
N ALA A 24 -9.55 14.79 -22.03
CA ALA A 24 -8.75 14.26 -23.13
C ALA A 24 -9.60 13.91 -24.34
N LYS A 25 -10.76 13.26 -24.11
CA LYS A 25 -11.72 12.91 -25.20
C LYS A 25 -12.34 14.15 -25.84
N GLU A 26 -12.72 15.17 -25.04
CA GLU A 26 -13.40 16.39 -25.53
C GLU A 26 -12.43 17.32 -26.27
N THR A 27 -11.16 17.39 -25.84
CA THR A 27 -10.18 18.30 -26.45
C THR A 27 -9.32 17.65 -27.51
N GLY A 28 -9.29 16.32 -27.61
CA GLY A 28 -8.33 15.58 -28.45
C GLY A 28 -6.87 15.70 -28.01
N GLN A 29 -6.59 16.29 -26.84
CA GLN A 29 -5.25 16.50 -26.33
C GLN A 29 -4.80 15.38 -25.42
N GLU A 30 -3.49 15.14 -25.39
CA GLU A 30 -2.86 14.18 -24.46
C GLU A 30 -2.82 14.78 -23.05
N TYR A 31 -3.20 13.97 -22.06
CA TYR A 31 -3.12 14.27 -20.63
C TYR A 31 -2.22 13.26 -19.92
N LEU A 32 -1.41 13.72 -18.99
CA LEU A 32 -0.59 12.86 -18.14
C LEU A 32 -1.36 12.48 -16.87
N GLU A 33 -1.72 11.19 -16.71
CA GLU A 33 -2.49 10.68 -15.58
C GLU A 33 -1.58 10.32 -14.39
N LEU A 34 -1.34 11.24 -13.45
CA LEU A 34 -0.54 11.03 -12.24
C LEU A 34 -1.38 10.89 -10.96
N ASN A 35 -2.71 10.89 -11.09
CA ASN A 35 -3.62 10.77 -9.95
C ASN A 35 -3.67 9.38 -9.32
N ARG A 36 -3.37 8.32 -10.07
CA ARG A 36 -3.45 6.92 -9.62
C ARG A 36 -2.08 6.39 -9.21
N GLY A 37 -2.01 5.67 -8.10
CA GLY A 37 -0.81 4.97 -7.68
C GLY A 37 -0.68 3.62 -8.39
N VAL A 38 -0.41 3.62 -9.67
CA VAL A 38 -0.12 2.43 -10.47
C VAL A 38 1.23 2.59 -11.14
N ASN A 39 1.92 1.47 -11.38
CA ASN A 39 3.10 1.50 -12.23
C ASN A 39 2.66 1.64 -13.69
N ALA A 40 3.17 2.67 -14.37
CA ALA A 40 2.96 2.95 -15.78
C ALA A 40 4.31 3.14 -16.51
N VAL A 41 5.36 2.52 -16.02
CA VAL A 41 6.70 2.53 -16.63
C VAL A 41 6.86 1.38 -17.60
N VAL A 42 6.67 0.16 -17.11
CA VAL A 42 6.80 -1.09 -17.86
C VAL A 42 5.92 -2.16 -17.23
N GLU A 43 5.40 -3.05 -18.04
CA GLU A 43 4.70 -4.26 -17.59
C GLU A 43 5.72 -5.33 -17.20
N ILE A 44 5.41 -6.13 -16.18
CA ILE A 44 6.20 -7.34 -15.87
C ILE A 44 5.89 -8.42 -16.94
N ASP A 45 6.94 -9.03 -17.49
CA ASP A 45 6.77 -10.14 -18.43
C ASP A 45 6.48 -11.43 -17.69
N LEU A 46 5.27 -11.93 -17.83
CA LEU A 46 4.81 -13.17 -17.20
C LEU A 46 4.91 -14.40 -18.11
N THR A 47 5.37 -14.27 -19.34
CA THR A 47 5.35 -15.37 -20.34
C THR A 47 5.95 -16.65 -19.78
N LYS A 48 7.21 -16.61 -19.33
CA LYS A 48 7.88 -17.77 -18.73
C LYS A 48 7.31 -18.15 -17.35
N VAL A 49 6.74 -17.21 -16.63
CA VAL A 49 6.15 -17.44 -15.31
C VAL A 49 4.91 -18.34 -15.43
N VAL A 50 4.03 -18.05 -16.39
CA VAL A 50 2.79 -18.81 -16.58
C VAL A 50 2.97 -20.15 -17.26
N ASP A 51 4.05 -20.37 -18.02
CA ASP A 51 4.33 -21.65 -18.69
C ASP A 51 4.38 -22.86 -17.74
N GLY A 52 4.73 -22.62 -16.46
CA GLY A 52 4.73 -23.68 -15.43
C GLY A 52 3.37 -23.89 -14.74
N ILE A 53 2.29 -23.21 -15.18
CA ILE A 53 0.97 -23.33 -14.55
C ILE A 53 0.09 -24.30 -15.35
N ASN A 54 -0.39 -25.36 -14.67
CA ASN A 54 -1.37 -26.25 -15.26
C ASN A 54 -2.79 -25.68 -15.08
N PHE A 55 -3.30 -24.97 -16.07
CA PHE A 55 -4.66 -24.39 -16.06
C PHE A 55 -5.79 -25.43 -16.01
N ASN A 56 -5.50 -26.71 -16.25
CA ASN A 56 -6.44 -27.81 -16.14
C ASN A 56 -6.34 -28.55 -14.78
N SER A 57 -5.55 -28.04 -13.85
CA SER A 57 -5.42 -28.65 -12.54
C SER A 57 -6.68 -28.45 -11.69
N LYS A 58 -6.86 -29.31 -10.70
CA LYS A 58 -7.99 -29.23 -9.76
C LYS A 58 -7.98 -27.92 -8.98
N GLU A 59 -6.81 -27.39 -8.65
CA GLU A 59 -6.62 -26.16 -7.91
C GLU A 59 -7.22 -24.93 -8.61
N PHE A 60 -7.34 -24.97 -9.93
CA PHE A 60 -8.03 -23.93 -10.72
C PHE A 60 -9.54 -24.01 -10.67
N GLN A 61 -10.10 -25.17 -10.32
CA GLN A 61 -11.53 -25.46 -10.46
C GLN A 61 -12.26 -25.53 -9.12
N VAL A 62 -11.53 -25.55 -7.99
CA VAL A 62 -12.10 -25.62 -6.65
C VAL A 62 -11.87 -24.31 -5.90
N TYR A 63 -12.64 -24.08 -4.86
CA TYR A 63 -12.39 -22.98 -3.94
C TYR A 63 -11.03 -23.11 -3.28
N ALA A 64 -10.26 -22.01 -3.24
CA ALA A 64 -9.03 -21.98 -2.47
C ALA A 64 -9.32 -22.10 -0.96
N PRO A 65 -8.36 -22.61 -0.16
CA PRO A 65 -8.46 -22.51 1.29
C PRO A 65 -8.64 -21.05 1.75
N ASN A 66 -9.42 -20.82 2.80
CA ASN A 66 -9.77 -19.48 3.27
C ASN A 66 -8.54 -18.58 3.53
N LEU A 67 -7.52 -19.14 4.19
CA LEU A 67 -6.27 -18.43 4.47
C LEU A 67 -5.35 -18.30 3.25
N GLY A 68 -5.70 -18.90 2.13
CA GLY A 68 -4.89 -18.98 0.92
C GLY A 68 -4.17 -20.32 0.75
N ILE A 69 -3.67 -20.56 -0.46
CA ILE A 69 -2.93 -21.78 -0.83
C ILE A 69 -1.68 -21.89 0.05
N GLU A 70 -1.43 -23.09 0.58
CA GLU A 70 -0.35 -23.32 1.55
C GLU A 70 1.01 -22.98 0.99
N SER A 71 1.37 -23.49 -0.22
CA SER A 71 2.64 -23.19 -0.88
C SER A 71 2.84 -21.69 -1.14
N PHE A 72 1.76 -20.95 -1.39
CA PHE A 72 1.86 -19.50 -1.54
C PHE A 72 2.14 -18.82 -0.19
N ARG A 73 1.53 -19.28 0.91
CA ARG A 73 1.84 -18.76 2.26
C ARG A 73 3.27 -19.07 2.67
N GLU A 74 3.78 -20.28 2.35
CA GLU A 74 5.20 -20.64 2.52
C GLU A 74 6.11 -19.69 1.74
N SER A 75 5.76 -19.40 0.48
CA SER A 75 6.52 -18.47 -0.37
C SER A 75 6.51 -17.05 0.20
N ILE A 76 5.39 -16.58 0.78
CA ILE A 76 5.31 -15.30 1.48
C ILE A 76 6.22 -15.29 2.71
N ILE A 77 6.21 -16.35 3.52
CA ILE A 77 7.11 -16.47 4.69
C ILE A 77 8.56 -16.41 4.24
N GLY A 78 8.95 -17.19 3.24
CA GLY A 78 10.32 -17.20 2.73
C GLY A 78 10.78 -15.86 2.17
N GLU A 79 9.88 -15.09 1.55
CA GLU A 79 10.19 -13.79 0.93
C GLU A 79 10.23 -12.63 1.93
N TYR A 80 9.38 -12.65 2.96
CA TYR A 80 9.22 -11.52 3.90
C TYR A 80 9.83 -11.78 5.27
N PHE A 81 9.90 -13.06 5.70
CA PHE A 81 10.31 -13.46 7.04
C PHE A 81 11.35 -14.61 6.98
N PRO A 82 12.47 -14.42 6.29
CA PRO A 82 13.39 -15.50 5.97
C PRO A 82 14.09 -16.14 7.18
N SER A 83 14.05 -15.51 8.37
CA SER A 83 14.54 -16.13 9.62
C SER A 83 13.46 -16.97 10.32
N MET A 84 12.21 -16.90 9.85
CA MET A 84 11.11 -17.66 10.43
C MET A 84 11.13 -19.10 9.91
N LYS A 85 11.04 -20.06 10.83
CA LYS A 85 10.87 -21.46 10.44
C LYS A 85 9.49 -21.64 9.80
N ILE A 86 9.45 -22.33 8.66
CA ILE A 86 8.18 -22.68 8.01
C ILE A 86 7.64 -23.96 8.68
N ASP A 87 6.54 -23.84 9.39
CA ASP A 87 5.80 -24.92 10.04
C ASP A 87 4.31 -24.54 10.18
N GLU A 88 3.50 -25.43 10.71
CA GLU A 88 2.05 -25.23 10.86
C GLU A 88 1.71 -23.96 11.67
N GLU A 89 2.50 -23.63 12.70
CA GLU A 89 2.27 -22.43 13.49
C GLU A 89 2.52 -21.16 12.68
N SER A 90 3.66 -21.05 12.01
CA SER A 90 4.04 -19.88 11.21
C SER A 90 3.13 -19.68 9.98
N LEU A 91 2.66 -20.77 9.38
CA LEU A 91 1.66 -20.72 8.32
C LEU A 91 0.36 -20.05 8.76
N ASN A 92 -0.05 -20.24 10.01
CA ASN A 92 -1.24 -19.60 10.56
C ASN A 92 -1.07 -18.10 10.85
N PHE A 93 0.15 -17.56 10.79
CA PHE A 93 0.39 -16.12 10.89
C PHE A 93 0.10 -15.36 9.59
N VAL A 94 0.04 -16.06 8.45
CA VAL A 94 -0.14 -15.46 7.12
C VAL A 94 -1.51 -15.78 6.57
N SER A 95 -2.27 -14.75 6.22
CA SER A 95 -3.58 -14.87 5.56
C SER A 95 -3.60 -14.09 4.25
N VAL A 96 -3.90 -14.76 3.15
CA VAL A 96 -3.99 -14.14 1.82
C VAL A 96 -5.29 -13.35 1.71
N THR A 97 -5.22 -12.16 1.10
CA THR A 97 -6.36 -11.26 0.92
C THR A 97 -6.50 -10.84 -0.55
N PRO A 98 -7.71 -10.44 -1.00
CA PRO A 98 -7.90 -9.94 -2.37
C PRO A 98 -7.35 -8.51 -2.56
N GLY A 99 -6.10 -8.29 -2.13
CA GLY A 99 -5.35 -7.05 -2.20
C GLY A 99 -5.26 -6.30 -0.87
N GLY A 100 -4.43 -5.25 -0.81
CA GLY A 100 -4.16 -4.51 0.43
C GLY A 100 -5.36 -3.73 0.98
N MET A 101 -6.27 -3.22 0.14
CA MET A 101 -7.45 -2.50 0.65
C MET A 101 -8.40 -3.41 1.45
N PRO A 102 -8.79 -4.61 0.98
CA PRO A 102 -9.51 -5.57 1.81
C PRO A 102 -8.74 -6.01 3.06
N ALA A 103 -7.42 -6.15 2.99
CA ALA A 103 -6.60 -6.46 4.17
C ALA A 103 -6.77 -5.41 5.27
N LEU A 104 -6.62 -4.13 4.91
CA LEU A 104 -6.77 -3.01 5.85
C LEU A 104 -8.20 -2.87 6.39
N ASP A 105 -9.21 -3.09 5.55
CA ASP A 105 -10.61 -3.02 5.97
C ASP A 105 -10.95 -4.15 6.95
N LEU A 106 -10.47 -5.39 6.71
CA LEU A 106 -10.60 -6.51 7.64
C LEU A 106 -9.94 -6.21 8.98
N VAL A 107 -8.74 -5.64 8.99
CA VAL A 107 -8.06 -5.23 10.22
C VAL A 107 -8.91 -4.23 11.00
N ILE A 108 -9.36 -3.15 10.38
CA ILE A 108 -10.21 -2.12 11.03
C ILE A 108 -11.54 -2.74 11.54
N GLN A 109 -12.05 -3.74 10.84
CA GLN A 109 -13.28 -4.41 11.17
C GLN A 109 -13.14 -5.31 12.40
N ILE A 110 -12.03 -6.08 12.49
CA ILE A 110 -11.77 -7.06 13.55
C ILE A 110 -11.37 -6.37 14.85
N LEU A 111 -10.52 -5.35 14.79
CA LEU A 111 -10.00 -4.70 15.98
C LEU A 111 -11.12 -4.01 16.79
N ASN A 112 -11.22 -4.37 18.07
CA ASN A 112 -12.10 -3.72 19.03
C ASN A 112 -11.32 -2.68 19.83
N VAL A 113 -11.05 -1.53 19.22
CA VAL A 113 -10.31 -0.43 19.82
C VAL A 113 -11.18 0.84 19.89
N GLU A 114 -10.90 1.70 20.86
CA GLU A 114 -11.62 2.96 21.04
C GLU A 114 -11.20 4.00 20.00
N ASN A 115 -9.91 3.99 19.62
CA ASN A 115 -9.37 4.98 18.68
C ASN A 115 -8.36 4.33 17.71
N VAL A 116 -8.46 4.73 16.43
CA VAL A 116 -7.49 4.42 15.39
C VAL A 116 -6.69 5.68 15.08
N LEU A 117 -5.38 5.61 15.22
CA LEU A 117 -4.47 6.73 15.02
C LEU A 117 -3.82 6.64 13.63
N PHE A 118 -4.11 7.58 12.75
CA PHE A 118 -3.54 7.68 11.41
C PHE A 118 -2.45 8.76 11.35
N PRO A 119 -1.47 8.68 10.43
CA PRO A 119 -0.53 9.78 10.22
C PRO A 119 -1.25 11.02 9.67
N LYS A 120 -0.72 12.22 9.93
CA LYS A 120 -1.21 13.50 9.43
C LYS A 120 -1.40 13.51 7.91
N PHE A 121 -0.39 13.02 7.20
CA PHE A 121 -0.47 12.73 5.78
C PHE A 121 -0.81 11.26 5.59
N TYR A 122 -2.05 10.99 5.17
CA TYR A 122 -2.56 9.62 5.12
C TYR A 122 -3.24 9.31 3.79
N TRP A 123 -3.26 8.06 3.45
CA TRP A 123 -4.10 7.60 2.34
C TRP A 123 -5.58 7.74 2.72
N GLY A 124 -6.31 8.59 1.98
CA GLY A 124 -7.70 8.93 2.31
C GLY A 124 -8.67 7.75 2.45
N SER A 125 -8.30 6.55 1.99
CA SER A 125 -9.11 5.35 2.21
C SER A 125 -9.10 4.87 3.66
N TYR A 126 -8.07 5.16 4.45
CA TYR A 126 -8.06 4.78 5.87
C TYR A 126 -9.24 5.37 6.63
N SER A 127 -9.40 6.68 6.58
CA SER A 127 -10.51 7.36 7.26
C SER A 127 -11.88 6.94 6.71
N LYS A 128 -11.97 6.63 5.40
CA LYS A 128 -13.21 6.16 4.80
C LYS A 128 -13.59 4.75 5.26
N MET A 129 -12.63 3.83 5.34
CA MET A 129 -12.85 2.49 5.91
C MET A 129 -13.25 2.60 7.38
N ALA A 130 -12.56 3.42 8.19
CA ALA A 130 -12.92 3.67 9.58
C ALA A 130 -14.35 4.24 9.71
N THR A 131 -14.74 5.19 8.85
CA THR A 131 -16.10 5.74 8.82
C THR A 131 -17.14 4.68 8.46
N ILE A 132 -16.89 3.86 7.44
CA ILE A 132 -17.78 2.75 7.04
C ILE A 132 -17.99 1.77 8.21
N ARG A 133 -16.91 1.48 8.93
CA ARG A 133 -16.91 0.55 10.07
C ARG A 133 -17.29 1.22 11.40
N LYS A 134 -17.65 2.51 11.37
CA LYS A 134 -18.06 3.31 12.55
C LYS A 134 -17.00 3.32 13.65
N ARG A 135 -15.71 3.39 13.27
CA ARG A 135 -14.58 3.48 14.19
C ARG A 135 -14.18 4.93 14.40
N SER A 136 -13.92 5.29 15.64
CA SER A 136 -13.31 6.58 15.96
C SER A 136 -11.86 6.61 15.50
N PHE A 137 -11.40 7.76 15.02
CA PHE A 137 -10.03 7.93 14.60
C PHE A 137 -9.53 9.35 14.85
N SER A 138 -8.23 9.46 14.99
CA SER A 138 -7.50 10.73 15.15
C SER A 138 -6.18 10.67 14.39
N PHE A 139 -5.34 11.71 14.51
CA PHE A 139 -4.14 11.84 13.70
C PHE A 139 -2.93 12.18 14.56
N TYR A 140 -1.75 11.68 14.15
CA TYR A 140 -0.45 12.06 14.69
C TYR A 140 0.39 12.78 13.63
N ASP A 141 1.23 13.72 14.02
CA ASP A 141 2.01 14.54 13.09
C ASP A 141 3.16 13.75 12.45
N SER A 142 4.01 13.11 13.25
CA SER A 142 5.08 12.22 12.78
C SER A 142 5.24 11.03 13.72
N ILE A 143 5.88 9.96 13.24
CA ILE A 143 6.09 8.75 14.05
C ILE A 143 6.91 9.05 15.31
N GLU A 144 7.86 9.98 15.22
CA GLU A 144 8.71 10.41 16.32
C GLU A 144 7.94 11.14 17.42
N THR A 145 6.90 11.90 17.03
CA THR A 145 6.14 12.75 17.95
C THR A 145 4.95 12.05 18.62
N ILE A 146 4.74 10.76 18.35
CA ILE A 146 3.69 9.99 19.02
C ILE A 146 4.02 9.92 20.52
N GLU A 147 3.13 10.51 21.34
CA GLU A 147 3.23 10.49 22.81
C GLU A 147 2.73 9.14 23.35
N THR A 148 3.61 8.15 23.35
CA THR A 148 3.29 6.76 23.67
C THR A 148 2.71 6.60 25.07
N ASP A 149 3.09 7.45 26.03
CA ASP A 149 2.57 7.39 27.39
C ASP A 149 1.08 7.76 27.52
N LYS A 150 0.51 8.39 26.51
CA LYS A 150 -0.93 8.71 26.43
C LYS A 150 -1.76 7.62 25.76
N LEU A 151 -1.11 6.55 25.28
CA LEU A 151 -1.74 5.45 24.54
C LEU A 151 -1.79 4.17 25.40
N ASN A 152 -2.72 3.29 25.08
CA ASN A 152 -2.94 2.02 25.74
C ASN A 152 -3.42 0.96 24.74
N ASP A 153 -3.81 -0.22 25.24
CA ASP A 153 -4.31 -1.37 24.47
C ASP A 153 -5.66 -1.12 23.75
N SER A 154 -6.37 -0.03 24.11
CA SER A 154 -7.56 0.42 23.38
C SER A 154 -7.23 1.30 22.16
N THR A 155 -5.97 1.40 21.79
CA THR A 155 -5.50 2.21 20.65
C THR A 155 -4.84 1.35 19.58
N CYS A 156 -5.13 1.67 18.33
CA CYS A 156 -4.44 1.12 17.16
C CYS A 156 -3.72 2.24 16.39
N VAL A 157 -2.43 2.07 16.11
CA VAL A 157 -1.61 3.03 15.34
C VAL A 157 -1.30 2.47 13.96
N PHE A 158 -1.71 3.19 12.92
CA PHE A 158 -1.37 2.88 11.53
C PHE A 158 -0.07 3.58 11.13
N ILE A 159 0.87 2.81 10.60
CA ILE A 159 2.14 3.31 10.05
C ILE A 159 2.20 2.91 8.58
N CYS A 160 2.36 3.89 7.68
CA CYS A 160 2.57 3.66 6.26
C CYS A 160 3.99 4.08 5.86
N ASP A 161 4.85 3.11 5.48
CA ASP A 161 6.24 3.38 5.16
C ASP A 161 6.76 2.54 3.97
N PRO A 162 7.24 3.16 2.89
CA PRO A 162 7.18 4.60 2.57
C PRO A 162 5.76 5.15 2.52
N ASN A 163 5.59 6.40 2.95
CA ASN A 163 4.28 6.99 3.16
C ASN A 163 3.52 7.30 1.84
N ASN A 164 2.24 7.08 1.84
CA ASN A 164 1.30 7.65 0.85
C ASN A 164 0.47 8.74 1.56
N PRO A 165 0.59 10.01 1.18
CA PRO A 165 0.92 10.56 -0.14
C PRO A 165 2.37 11.01 -0.35
N THR A 166 3.19 11.14 0.66
CA THR A 166 4.44 11.92 0.58
C THR A 166 5.61 11.19 -0.07
N GLY A 167 5.62 9.86 -0.07
CA GLY A 167 6.78 9.07 -0.47
C GLY A 167 7.94 9.12 0.54
N ILE A 168 7.75 9.72 1.71
CA ILE A 168 8.79 9.77 2.74
C ILE A 168 8.97 8.39 3.35
N LYS A 169 10.23 7.97 3.45
CA LYS A 169 10.66 6.81 4.23
C LYS A 169 11.28 7.28 5.54
N VAL A 170 10.77 6.76 6.63
CA VAL A 170 11.36 6.91 7.97
C VAL A 170 12.54 5.94 8.11
N SER A 171 13.58 6.28 8.86
CA SER A 171 14.70 5.35 9.09
C SER A 171 14.22 4.11 9.85
N ASP A 172 14.78 2.95 9.51
CA ASP A 172 14.36 1.68 10.10
C ASP A 172 14.59 1.64 11.61
N SER A 173 15.65 2.29 12.09
CA SER A 173 15.91 2.41 13.52
C SER A 173 14.84 3.20 14.26
N VAL A 174 14.36 4.29 13.70
CA VAL A 174 13.26 5.10 14.29
C VAL A 174 11.96 4.29 14.28
N LEU A 175 11.64 3.63 13.16
CA LEU A 175 10.45 2.78 13.06
C LEU A 175 10.49 1.65 14.07
N LEU A 176 11.62 0.92 14.14
CA LEU A 176 11.78 -0.21 15.05
C LEU A 176 11.61 0.22 16.51
N ASN A 177 12.31 1.28 16.92
CA ASN A 177 12.22 1.80 18.29
C ASN A 177 10.79 2.20 18.63
N LYS A 178 10.08 2.90 17.74
CA LYS A 178 8.70 3.33 18.00
C LYS A 178 7.72 2.17 18.02
N ILE A 179 7.86 1.19 17.12
CA ILE A 179 7.02 -0.02 17.11
C ILE A 179 7.24 -0.80 18.42
N GLU A 180 8.49 -0.94 18.88
CA GLU A 180 8.80 -1.60 20.13
C GLU A 180 8.22 -0.86 21.33
N GLU A 181 8.32 0.47 21.37
CA GLU A 181 7.75 1.33 22.41
C GLU A 181 6.23 1.18 22.49
N LEU A 182 5.53 1.25 21.33
CA LEU A 182 4.08 1.13 21.24
C LEU A 182 3.61 -0.27 21.67
N THR A 183 4.22 -1.32 21.14
CA THR A 183 3.81 -2.69 21.45
C THR A 183 4.06 -3.09 22.89
N LYS A 184 5.12 -2.57 23.54
CA LYS A 184 5.35 -2.72 24.99
C LYS A 184 4.25 -2.11 25.88
N LYS A 185 3.55 -1.11 25.38
CA LYS A 185 2.39 -0.47 26.06
C LYS A 185 1.06 -1.19 25.75
N GLY A 186 1.10 -2.28 24.99
CA GLY A 186 -0.10 -2.99 24.55
C GLY A 186 -0.79 -2.37 23.34
N VAL A 187 -0.29 -1.25 22.80
CA VAL A 187 -0.83 -0.58 21.62
C VAL A 187 -0.72 -1.51 20.42
N ILE A 188 -1.78 -1.63 19.62
CA ILE A 188 -1.78 -2.39 18.40
C ILE A 188 -1.16 -1.54 17.29
N VAL A 189 -0.18 -2.08 16.58
CA VAL A 189 0.46 -1.40 15.45
C VAL A 189 0.05 -2.11 14.15
N VAL A 190 -0.47 -1.34 13.19
CA VAL A 190 -0.71 -1.80 11.82
C VAL A 190 0.35 -1.18 10.92
N PHE A 191 1.22 -2.02 10.37
CA PHE A 191 2.28 -1.62 9.45
C PHE A 191 1.84 -1.90 8.01
N ASP A 192 1.42 -0.85 7.30
CA ASP A 192 1.00 -0.89 5.90
C ASP A 192 2.16 -0.49 4.98
N SER A 193 2.68 -1.43 4.19
CA SER A 193 3.94 -1.20 3.48
C SER A 193 3.96 -1.68 2.02
N PRO A 194 2.99 -1.32 1.18
CA PRO A 194 2.89 -1.84 -0.19
C PRO A 194 3.97 -1.32 -1.15
N TYR A 195 4.82 -0.40 -0.71
CA TYR A 195 5.83 0.24 -1.56
C TYR A 195 7.27 -0.16 -1.25
N ARG A 196 7.52 -0.68 -0.04
CA ARG A 196 8.84 -0.86 0.51
C ARG A 196 9.72 -1.79 -0.33
N LYS A 197 9.22 -2.96 -0.68
CA LYS A 197 9.95 -3.96 -1.49
C LYS A 197 10.25 -3.51 -2.94
N LEU A 198 9.60 -2.49 -3.44
CA LEU A 198 9.95 -1.92 -4.74
C LEU A 198 11.31 -1.21 -4.70
N PHE A 199 11.67 -0.58 -3.57
CA PHE A 199 12.86 0.27 -3.45
C PHE A 199 14.00 -0.39 -2.69
N LEU A 200 13.68 -1.27 -1.73
CA LEU A 200 14.65 -1.93 -0.86
C LEU A 200 14.75 -3.41 -1.25
N ASN A 201 15.92 -3.83 -1.76
CA ASN A 201 16.17 -5.23 -2.14
C ASN A 201 16.26 -6.08 -0.87
N ASP A 202 17.30 -6.39 -0.30
CA ASP A 202 17.51 -7.29 0.83
C ASP A 202 16.93 -6.75 2.15
N ASP A 203 15.63 -6.37 2.11
CA ASP A 203 14.97 -5.75 3.24
C ASP A 203 14.62 -6.78 4.33
N ARG A 204 15.33 -6.70 5.43
CA ARG A 204 15.12 -7.53 6.64
C ARG A 204 14.20 -6.87 7.66
N PHE A 205 13.61 -5.74 7.34
CA PHE A 205 12.81 -5.00 8.31
C PHE A 205 11.55 -5.77 8.72
N PHE A 206 10.86 -6.39 7.76
CA PHE A 206 9.68 -7.23 8.06
C PHE A 206 10.03 -8.38 9.02
N ASP A 207 11.14 -9.07 8.75
CA ASP A 207 11.65 -10.14 9.59
C ASP A 207 11.98 -9.64 11.01
N THR A 208 12.58 -8.45 11.09
CA THR A 208 12.92 -7.82 12.38
C THR A 208 11.69 -7.45 13.21
N ILE A 209 10.64 -6.90 12.59
CA ILE A 209 9.43 -6.48 13.31
C ILE A 209 8.44 -7.63 13.54
N SER A 210 8.55 -8.75 12.83
CA SER A 210 7.66 -9.90 12.98
C SER A 210 7.67 -10.52 14.38
N LYS A 211 8.64 -10.18 15.21
CA LYS A 211 8.76 -10.65 16.60
C LYS A 211 7.70 -10.08 17.57
N PHE A 212 7.09 -8.95 17.23
CA PHE A 212 6.13 -8.27 18.10
C PHE A 212 4.72 -8.87 17.98
N ASP A 213 4.09 -9.19 19.11
CA ASP A 213 2.78 -9.87 19.13
C ASP A 213 1.61 -8.94 18.82
N ASN A 214 1.70 -7.64 19.19
CA ASN A 214 0.68 -6.64 18.90
C ASN A 214 0.93 -5.91 17.56
N LEU A 215 1.63 -6.57 16.63
CA LEU A 215 1.89 -6.05 15.29
C LEU A 215 1.07 -6.80 14.25
N ILE A 216 0.42 -6.04 13.39
CA ILE A 216 -0.25 -6.54 12.18
C ILE A 216 0.45 -5.92 10.98
N ILE A 217 0.98 -6.74 10.08
CA ILE A 217 1.56 -6.27 8.82
C ILE A 217 0.54 -6.48 7.72
N THR A 218 0.25 -5.45 6.94
CA THR A 218 -0.55 -5.55 5.72
C THR A 218 0.31 -5.24 4.51
N GLU A 219 0.21 -6.08 3.50
CA GLU A 219 1.01 -5.94 2.29
C GLU A 219 0.16 -6.12 1.03
N SER A 220 0.64 -5.57 -0.07
CA SER A 220 -0.02 -5.67 -1.38
C SER A 220 0.99 -5.90 -2.49
N PHE A 221 0.78 -6.95 -3.24
CA PHE A 221 1.58 -7.24 -4.45
C PHE A 221 1.30 -6.28 -5.61
N SER A 222 0.33 -5.37 -5.47
CA SER A 222 -0.08 -4.43 -6.52
C SER A 222 1.02 -3.47 -6.98
N LYS A 223 1.98 -3.15 -6.13
CA LYS A 223 2.94 -2.06 -6.37
C LYS A 223 4.33 -2.59 -6.69
N TRP A 224 4.89 -3.40 -5.82
CA TRP A 224 6.26 -3.83 -5.95
C TRP A 224 6.49 -4.88 -7.05
N ILE A 225 5.48 -5.70 -7.39
CA ILE A 225 5.53 -6.59 -8.57
C ILE A 225 4.67 -6.11 -9.74
N GLY A 226 4.00 -4.95 -9.63
CA GLY A 226 3.25 -4.36 -10.72
C GLY A 226 1.92 -5.01 -11.09
N LEU A 227 1.48 -6.05 -10.37
CA LEU A 227 0.32 -6.88 -10.71
C LEU A 227 -0.96 -6.45 -9.98
N SER A 228 -1.29 -5.16 -10.04
CA SER A 228 -2.47 -4.61 -9.37
C SER A 228 -3.80 -5.25 -9.84
N GLY A 229 -3.85 -5.75 -11.08
CA GLY A 229 -5.03 -6.43 -11.64
C GLY A 229 -5.31 -7.80 -11.02
N LEU A 230 -4.31 -8.50 -10.48
CA LEU A 230 -4.48 -9.81 -9.84
C LEU A 230 -5.14 -9.74 -8.46
N ARG A 231 -5.23 -8.56 -7.86
CA ARG A 231 -5.86 -8.36 -6.55
C ARG A 231 -5.30 -9.27 -5.46
N MET A 232 -3.99 -9.20 -5.22
CA MET A 232 -3.30 -10.00 -4.21
C MET A 232 -2.66 -9.14 -3.13
N GLY A 233 -2.80 -9.59 -1.89
CA GLY A 233 -2.16 -9.04 -0.71
C GLY A 233 -2.17 -10.09 0.41
N PHE A 234 -1.62 -9.74 1.55
CA PHE A 234 -1.70 -10.58 2.74
C PHE A 234 -1.74 -9.76 4.03
N ILE A 235 -2.16 -10.42 5.10
CA ILE A 235 -2.04 -9.99 6.48
C ILE A 235 -1.10 -10.98 7.18
N PHE A 236 -0.15 -10.44 7.94
CA PHE A 236 0.66 -11.20 8.89
C PHE A 236 0.33 -10.74 10.31
N CYS A 237 0.02 -11.68 11.19
CA CYS A 237 -0.20 -11.43 12.61
C CYS A 237 0.10 -12.70 13.41
N LYS A 238 0.74 -12.57 14.57
CA LYS A 238 1.01 -13.70 15.46
C LYS A 238 -0.11 -13.97 16.46
N ASN A 239 -1.02 -13.03 16.66
CA ASN A 239 -2.11 -13.15 17.61
C ASN A 239 -3.13 -14.19 17.13
N LYS A 240 -3.32 -15.27 17.93
CA LYS A 240 -4.18 -16.41 17.58
C LYS A 240 -5.66 -16.03 17.50
N ASP A 241 -6.13 -15.17 18.40
CA ASP A 241 -7.54 -14.77 18.43
C ASP A 241 -7.88 -13.90 17.22
N PHE A 242 -6.97 -12.97 16.86
CA PHE A 242 -7.09 -12.19 15.65
C PHE A 242 -7.14 -13.07 14.40
N ASN A 243 -6.26 -14.06 14.28
CA ASN A 243 -6.21 -14.97 13.13
C ASN A 243 -7.43 -15.87 13.05
N SER A 244 -7.98 -16.31 14.19
CA SER A 244 -9.21 -17.09 14.25
C SER A 244 -10.40 -16.28 13.73
N GLU A 245 -10.56 -15.04 14.17
CA GLU A 245 -11.61 -14.13 13.67
C GLU A 245 -11.38 -13.77 12.19
N LEU A 246 -10.13 -13.52 11.79
CA LEU A 246 -9.79 -13.23 10.40
C LEU A 246 -10.17 -14.38 9.47
N ASN A 247 -9.93 -15.64 9.87
CA ASN A 247 -10.30 -16.81 9.09
C ASN A 247 -11.82 -16.90 8.88
N ILE A 248 -12.62 -16.60 9.92
CA ILE A 248 -14.09 -16.54 9.83
C ILE A 248 -14.50 -15.46 8.81
N ARG A 249 -13.92 -14.27 8.89
CA ARG A 249 -14.24 -13.18 7.98
C ARG A 249 -13.86 -13.50 6.53
N LEU A 250 -12.68 -14.05 6.31
CA LEU A 250 -12.24 -14.47 4.98
C LEU A 250 -13.19 -15.51 4.37
N LEU A 251 -13.69 -16.46 5.18
CA LEU A 251 -14.68 -17.43 4.73
C LEU A 251 -15.97 -16.74 4.27
N TYR A 252 -16.57 -15.92 5.12
CA TYR A 252 -17.92 -15.40 4.85
C TYR A 252 -17.94 -14.16 3.92
N GLU A 253 -16.84 -13.44 3.81
CA GLU A 253 -16.77 -12.27 2.92
C GLU A 253 -16.25 -12.65 1.51
N PHE A 254 -15.36 -13.64 1.39
CA PHE A 254 -14.71 -13.95 0.12
C PHE A 254 -14.82 -15.42 -0.31
N ASN A 255 -15.02 -16.35 0.63
CA ASN A 255 -15.05 -17.80 0.37
C ASN A 255 -13.81 -18.30 -0.43
N GLY A 256 -12.63 -17.81 -0.02
CA GLY A 256 -11.36 -18.04 -0.69
C GLY A 256 -10.98 -16.95 -1.68
N VAL A 257 -9.69 -16.77 -1.86
CA VAL A 257 -9.10 -15.80 -2.79
C VAL A 257 -8.70 -16.52 -4.08
N SER A 258 -8.82 -15.85 -5.23
CA SER A 258 -8.55 -16.40 -6.57
C SER A 258 -7.30 -17.29 -6.61
N SER A 259 -7.46 -18.62 -6.84
CA SER A 259 -6.34 -19.57 -6.98
C SER A 259 -5.40 -19.20 -8.11
N PRO A 260 -5.87 -18.85 -9.35
CA PRO A 260 -5.01 -18.41 -10.43
C PRO A 260 -4.12 -17.22 -10.04
N SER A 261 -4.69 -16.24 -9.36
CA SER A 261 -3.92 -15.06 -8.92
C SER A 261 -2.86 -15.42 -7.89
N GLN A 262 -3.16 -16.31 -6.96
CA GLN A 262 -2.20 -16.80 -5.98
C GLN A 262 -1.04 -17.54 -6.66
N MET A 263 -1.33 -18.48 -7.55
CA MET A 263 -0.32 -19.27 -8.27
C MET A 263 0.59 -18.39 -9.13
N ILE A 264 0.06 -17.37 -9.80
CA ILE A 264 0.89 -16.44 -10.59
C ILE A 264 1.82 -15.64 -9.67
N VAL A 265 1.30 -15.06 -8.59
CA VAL A 265 2.11 -14.27 -7.64
C VAL A 265 3.15 -15.13 -6.94
N GLU A 266 2.76 -16.35 -6.51
CA GLU A 266 3.68 -17.33 -5.93
C GLU A 266 4.87 -17.58 -6.86
N ARG A 267 4.62 -17.86 -8.13
CA ARG A 267 5.70 -18.12 -9.10
C ARG A 267 6.58 -16.89 -9.34
N VAL A 268 6.01 -15.68 -9.35
CA VAL A 268 6.82 -14.46 -9.45
C VAL A 268 7.82 -14.34 -8.29
N ILE A 269 7.42 -14.68 -7.07
CA ILE A 269 8.28 -14.48 -5.90
C ILE A 269 9.16 -15.69 -5.56
N SER A 270 8.82 -16.90 -6.03
CA SER A 270 9.50 -18.13 -5.62
C SER A 270 10.36 -18.78 -6.72
N THR A 271 9.98 -18.64 -8.00
CA THR A 271 10.71 -19.30 -9.10
C THR A 271 11.85 -18.45 -9.68
N PRO A 272 12.89 -19.09 -10.28
CA PRO A 272 13.94 -18.34 -10.96
C PRO A 272 13.43 -17.42 -12.07
N GLU A 273 12.49 -17.89 -12.90
CA GLU A 273 11.87 -17.14 -14.00
C GLU A 273 11.09 -15.93 -13.48
N GLY A 274 10.34 -16.12 -12.39
CA GLY A 274 9.60 -15.04 -11.73
C GLY A 274 10.52 -13.98 -11.13
N LYS A 275 11.58 -14.40 -10.46
CA LYS A 275 12.59 -13.50 -9.90
C LYS A 275 13.35 -12.73 -10.97
N GLU A 276 13.67 -13.35 -12.11
CA GLU A 276 14.28 -12.68 -13.25
C GLU A 276 13.34 -11.60 -13.83
N ALA A 277 12.10 -11.96 -14.11
CA ALA A 277 11.07 -11.04 -14.62
C ALA A 277 10.84 -9.86 -13.66
N HIS A 278 10.73 -10.14 -12.36
CA HIS A 278 10.57 -9.11 -11.34
C HIS A 278 11.80 -8.19 -11.22
N THR A 279 13.01 -8.74 -11.26
CA THR A 279 14.26 -7.97 -11.21
C THR A 279 14.36 -7.00 -12.38
N HIS A 280 14.02 -7.45 -13.58
CA HIS A 280 13.99 -6.60 -14.78
C HIS A 280 12.96 -5.48 -14.65
N PHE A 281 11.70 -5.83 -14.30
CA PHE A 281 10.61 -4.90 -14.06
C PHE A 281 10.98 -3.84 -13.03
N ARG A 282 11.51 -4.27 -11.88
CA ARG A 282 11.88 -3.40 -10.77
C ARG A 282 12.98 -2.42 -11.16
N ARG A 283 14.05 -2.88 -11.81
CA ARG A 283 15.16 -2.04 -12.25
C ARG A 283 14.68 -0.89 -13.12
N ILE A 284 13.92 -1.19 -14.19
CA ILE A 284 13.41 -0.17 -15.11
C ILE A 284 12.46 0.80 -14.39
N THR A 285 11.57 0.27 -13.53
CA THR A 285 10.62 1.08 -12.77
C THR A 285 11.33 2.06 -11.85
N VAL A 286 12.27 1.58 -11.03
CA VAL A 286 13.00 2.41 -10.06
C VAL A 286 13.87 3.46 -10.75
N GLU A 287 14.55 3.11 -11.86
CA GLU A 287 15.34 4.06 -12.65
C GLU A 287 14.48 5.23 -13.16
N ASN A 288 13.28 4.94 -13.68
CA ASN A 288 12.37 5.99 -14.15
C ASN A 288 11.85 6.87 -13.00
N ILE A 289 11.46 6.26 -11.88
CA ILE A 289 11.04 6.98 -10.69
C ILE A 289 12.14 7.92 -10.19
N GLN A 290 13.38 7.45 -10.11
CA GLN A 290 14.53 8.27 -9.67
C GLN A 290 14.78 9.45 -10.60
N LYS A 291 14.72 9.25 -11.92
CA LYS A 291 14.83 10.33 -12.91
C LYS A 291 13.70 11.35 -12.76
N ASN A 292 12.46 10.91 -12.54
CA ASN A 292 11.30 11.79 -12.35
C ASN A 292 11.41 12.61 -11.05
N ILE A 293 11.85 11.99 -9.95
CA ILE A 293 12.11 12.68 -8.69
C ILE A 293 13.25 13.69 -8.83
N GLN A 294 14.32 13.33 -9.54
CA GLN A 294 15.44 14.25 -9.79
C GLN A 294 15.00 15.46 -10.61
N LEU A 295 14.18 15.27 -11.66
CA LEU A 295 13.59 16.37 -12.44
C LEU A 295 12.77 17.33 -11.55
N LEU A 296 11.92 16.79 -10.69
CA LEU A 296 11.12 17.60 -9.75
C LEU A 296 12.02 18.42 -8.80
N LYS A 297 13.13 17.83 -8.34
CA LYS A 297 14.12 18.50 -7.50
C LYS A 297 14.80 19.63 -8.26
N ASP A 298 15.27 19.38 -9.49
CA ASP A 298 16.00 20.34 -10.32
C ASP A 298 15.12 21.55 -10.66
N TYR A 299 13.81 21.34 -10.83
CA TYR A 299 12.82 22.41 -11.03
C TYR A 299 12.28 23.01 -9.72
N GLN A 300 12.84 22.64 -8.57
CA GLN A 300 12.44 23.14 -7.23
C GLN A 300 10.94 22.97 -6.95
N LEU A 301 10.35 21.89 -7.45
CA LEU A 301 8.92 21.59 -7.25
C LEU A 301 8.64 20.82 -5.95
N LEU A 302 9.66 20.21 -5.34
CA LEU A 302 9.53 19.49 -4.09
C LEU A 302 9.48 20.48 -2.91
N PRO A 303 8.40 20.50 -2.10
CA PRO A 303 8.26 21.45 -0.99
C PRO A 303 9.23 21.13 0.16
N GLU A 304 9.96 22.15 0.60
CA GLU A 304 10.94 22.05 1.69
C GLU A 304 10.27 21.70 3.03
N GLU A 305 9.06 22.21 3.27
CA GLU A 305 8.25 21.97 4.46
C GLU A 305 7.84 20.48 4.64
N ILE A 306 7.88 19.69 3.57
CA ILE A 306 7.60 18.25 3.60
C ILE A 306 8.90 17.45 3.59
N TYR A 307 9.85 17.83 2.74
CA TYR A 307 11.03 17.00 2.47
C TYR A 307 12.30 17.47 3.16
N GLY A 308 12.41 18.75 3.50
CA GLY A 308 13.67 19.32 3.95
C GLY A 308 14.78 19.02 2.93
N LYS A 309 15.81 18.27 3.37
CA LYS A 309 16.90 17.81 2.51
C LYS A 309 16.70 16.39 1.95
N LYS A 310 15.60 15.71 2.32
CA LYS A 310 15.32 14.34 1.87
C LYS A 310 14.63 14.35 0.50
N LEU A 311 14.65 13.21 -0.18
CA LEU A 311 13.88 12.98 -1.40
C LEU A 311 12.81 11.90 -1.12
N PRO A 312 11.66 11.93 -1.82
CA PRO A 312 10.71 10.84 -1.75
C PRO A 312 11.36 9.54 -2.29
N ILE A 313 11.05 8.42 -1.66
CA ILE A 313 11.51 7.08 -2.10
C ILE A 313 10.36 6.28 -2.69
N GLY A 314 9.09 6.60 -2.34
CA GLY A 314 7.90 5.91 -2.82
C GLY A 314 7.58 6.16 -4.29
N ILE A 315 6.46 5.60 -4.75
CA ILE A 315 5.90 5.86 -6.08
C ILE A 315 5.17 7.22 -6.15
N PHE A 316 5.12 7.96 -5.05
CA PHE A 316 4.46 9.26 -4.95
C PHE A 316 5.45 10.35 -4.57
N ALA A 317 5.14 11.54 -5.05
CA ALA A 317 5.75 12.78 -4.57
C ALA A 317 4.64 13.83 -4.38
N VAL A 318 4.87 14.75 -3.45
CA VAL A 318 4.08 15.97 -3.30
C VAL A 318 4.82 17.09 -3.97
N ILE A 319 4.11 17.92 -4.74
CA ILE A 319 4.67 19.10 -5.40
C ILE A 319 3.89 20.35 -5.01
N LYS A 320 4.56 21.51 -5.02
CA LYS A 320 3.98 22.83 -4.69
C LYS A 320 3.22 23.43 -5.88
N LYS A 321 2.21 22.69 -6.35
CA LYS A 321 1.26 23.12 -7.40
C LYS A 321 -0.13 22.60 -7.04
N SER A 322 -1.17 23.42 -7.22
CA SER A 322 -2.55 23.02 -6.96
C SER A 322 -3.04 22.01 -8.01
N GLU A 323 -4.07 21.25 -7.65
CA GLU A 323 -4.75 20.31 -8.56
C GLU A 323 -5.27 21.02 -9.83
N ASP A 324 -5.88 22.19 -9.68
CA ASP A 324 -6.44 22.95 -10.81
C ASP A 324 -5.35 23.49 -11.74
N PHE A 325 -4.22 24.00 -11.20
CA PHE A 325 -3.08 24.42 -12.01
C PHE A 325 -2.57 23.26 -12.85
N LEU A 326 -2.37 22.09 -12.24
CA LEU A 326 -1.89 20.90 -12.94
C LEU A 326 -2.88 20.44 -14.01
N PHE A 327 -4.17 20.44 -13.70
CA PHE A 327 -5.21 20.07 -14.66
C PHE A 327 -5.26 20.99 -15.87
N GLN A 328 -5.11 22.32 -15.69
CA GLN A 328 -4.99 23.29 -16.78
C GLN A 328 -3.75 23.05 -17.66
N ASN A 329 -2.70 22.48 -17.08
CA ASN A 329 -1.50 22.04 -17.80
C ASN A 329 -1.56 20.56 -18.26
N ARG A 330 -2.77 19.98 -18.32
CA ARG A 330 -3.03 18.62 -18.79
C ARG A 330 -2.39 17.52 -17.94
N ILE A 331 -2.21 17.77 -16.65
CA ILE A 331 -1.68 16.80 -15.68
C ILE A 331 -2.79 16.46 -14.68
N GLY A 332 -3.17 15.20 -14.62
CA GLY A 332 -4.10 14.68 -13.62
C GLY A 332 -3.38 14.36 -12.31
N ALA A 333 -3.55 15.17 -11.30
CA ALA A 333 -2.96 15.02 -9.97
C ALA A 333 -4.06 15.02 -8.90
N VAL A 334 -3.72 14.79 -7.64
CA VAL A 334 -4.68 14.82 -6.53
C VAL A 334 -4.24 15.87 -5.51
N GLY A 335 -5.10 16.86 -5.25
CA GLY A 335 -4.85 17.90 -4.25
C GLY A 335 -4.56 17.31 -2.86
N MET A 336 -3.60 17.89 -2.17
CA MET A 336 -3.17 17.43 -0.85
C MET A 336 -4.23 17.62 0.25
N ASP A 337 -5.21 18.50 0.04
CA ASP A 337 -6.40 18.63 0.91
C ASP A 337 -7.21 17.32 1.06
N LYS A 338 -7.01 16.33 0.17
CA LYS A 338 -7.62 14.99 0.20
C LYS A 338 -6.83 13.99 1.07
N PHE A 339 -5.62 14.37 1.50
CA PHE A 339 -4.69 13.50 2.24
C PHE A 339 -4.35 14.05 3.64
N VAL A 340 -5.05 15.08 4.05
CA VAL A 340 -4.97 15.69 5.38
C VAL A 340 -6.35 15.85 5.99
N TYR A 341 -6.41 15.90 7.31
CA TYR A 341 -7.66 16.17 8.02
C TYR A 341 -7.79 17.65 8.40
N HIS A 342 -6.68 18.26 8.82
CA HIS A 342 -6.60 19.68 9.20
C HIS A 342 -5.92 20.50 8.09
N ASP A 343 -6.06 21.81 8.15
CA ASP A 343 -5.42 22.81 7.28
C ASP A 343 -5.61 22.55 5.76
N LYS A 344 -6.78 22.05 5.38
CA LYS A 344 -7.09 21.67 3.99
C LYS A 344 -6.89 22.81 3.01
N ASP A 345 -7.25 24.03 3.39
CA ASP A 345 -7.09 25.21 2.53
C ASP A 345 -5.61 25.48 2.23
N TYR A 346 -4.74 25.38 3.23
CA TYR A 346 -3.30 25.50 3.05
C TYR A 346 -2.78 24.41 2.09
N TRP A 347 -3.14 23.16 2.36
CA TRP A 347 -2.68 22.01 1.59
C TRP A 347 -3.32 21.89 0.19
N SER A 348 -4.38 22.64 -0.11
CA SER A 348 -4.96 22.70 -1.47
C SER A 348 -4.01 23.30 -2.52
N SER A 349 -2.99 24.06 -2.07
CA SER A 349 -1.93 24.61 -2.93
C SER A 349 -0.90 23.55 -3.37
N TYR A 350 -0.99 22.33 -2.86
CA TYR A 350 -0.09 21.23 -3.12
C TYR A 350 -0.85 20.06 -3.75
N SER A 351 -0.14 19.24 -4.52
CA SER A 351 -0.73 18.02 -5.09
C SER A 351 0.20 16.83 -4.91
N ARG A 352 -0.42 15.68 -4.69
CA ARG A 352 0.25 14.39 -4.82
C ARG A 352 0.23 13.95 -6.28
N ILE A 353 1.37 13.55 -6.79
CA ILE A 353 1.54 12.93 -8.10
C ILE A 353 2.16 11.54 -7.97
N CYS A 354 1.81 10.65 -8.92
CA CYS A 354 2.49 9.38 -9.09
C CYS A 354 3.70 9.58 -9.99
N VAL A 355 4.89 9.25 -9.50
CA VAL A 355 6.15 9.38 -10.25
C VAL A 355 6.56 8.08 -10.95
N SER A 356 5.74 7.02 -10.86
CA SER A 356 5.98 5.73 -11.50
C SER A 356 5.42 5.69 -12.92
N VAL A 357 5.96 6.54 -13.78
CA VAL A 357 5.66 6.65 -15.21
C VAL A 357 6.95 6.79 -16.00
N LYS A 358 6.92 6.48 -17.32
CA LYS A 358 8.08 6.63 -18.19
C LYS A 358 8.64 8.05 -18.12
N HIS A 359 9.95 8.16 -17.92
CA HIS A 359 10.60 9.46 -17.75
C HIS A 359 10.46 10.37 -18.98
N GLU A 360 10.52 9.82 -20.19
CA GLU A 360 10.33 10.57 -21.43
C GLU A 360 8.96 11.24 -21.49
N LEU A 361 7.90 10.51 -21.08
CA LEU A 361 6.55 11.06 -21.00
C LEU A 361 6.44 12.09 -19.87
N PHE A 362 7.01 11.81 -18.70
CA PHE A 362 7.00 12.72 -17.56
C PHE A 362 7.67 14.05 -17.89
N ASN A 363 8.88 14.01 -18.46
CA ASN A 363 9.67 15.20 -18.86
C ASN A 363 9.00 16.05 -19.93
N LYS A 364 8.05 15.50 -20.71
CA LYS A 364 7.29 16.26 -21.72
C LYS A 364 6.29 17.23 -21.10
N PHE A 365 5.86 16.98 -19.84
CA PHE A 365 4.81 17.75 -19.16
C PHE A 365 5.34 18.64 -18.05
N PHE A 366 6.53 18.40 -17.55
CA PHE A 366 7.22 19.20 -16.56
C PHE A 366 8.41 19.92 -17.19
#